data_5049c1e2da924eadc3729d28e26a6a9e
#
_entry.id   5049c1e2da924eadc3729d28e26a6a9e
#
_cell.length_a   1.000
_cell.length_b   1.000
_cell.length_c   1.000
_cell.angle_alpha   90.00
_cell.angle_beta   90.00
_cell.angle_gamma   90.00
#
_symmetry.space_group_name_H-M   'P 1'
#
loop_
_entity.id
_entity.type
_entity.pdbx_description
1 polymer ?
#
loop_
_entity_poly.entity_id
_entity_poly.type
_entity_poly.pdbx_seq_one_letter_code
_entity_poly.pdbx_strand_id
1 'polypeptide(L)'
;MLPALSVLGRDLGVGDINHTTLVVMVFFLGMALGQLVVGPLSDAYGRKRVIIWGYALFIAGCGLSMLAADWWLMVAARFLQGLGAAGPRVVSVAIVRDEYKGRARARFMSIIMAILIFAPIIAQLMGQGLIYLGGWRATFAGLILVAVPSALWFARAIPETLPQDRRRRFTPGSTADGILEVCRTRVTMVYLL
;
A
#
# COMPACT_ATOMS: atom_id res chain seq x y z
N MET A 1 -11.71 -7.37 -6.87
CA MET A 1 -11.67 -8.30 -5.72
C MET A 1 -13.05 -8.68 -5.18
N LEU A 2 -14.05 -7.78 -5.19
CA LEU A 2 -15.40 -8.12 -4.69
C LEU A 2 -16.01 -9.41 -5.30
N PRO A 3 -15.90 -9.65 -6.63
CA PRO A 3 -16.43 -10.90 -7.20
C PRO A 3 -15.71 -12.17 -6.74
N ALA A 4 -14.44 -12.04 -6.33
CA ALA A 4 -13.66 -13.18 -5.83
C ALA A 4 -14.03 -13.58 -4.39
N LEU A 5 -14.69 -12.70 -3.62
CA LEU A 5 -14.96 -12.94 -2.21
C LEU A 5 -15.87 -14.14 -1.98
N SER A 6 -16.88 -14.33 -2.83
CA SER A 6 -17.80 -15.47 -2.72
C SER A 6 -17.13 -16.80 -3.02
N VAL A 7 -16.21 -16.83 -3.99
CA VAL A 7 -15.44 -18.03 -4.33
C VAL A 7 -14.41 -18.32 -3.25
N LEU A 8 -13.71 -17.29 -2.79
CA LEU A 8 -12.73 -17.38 -1.72
C LEU A 8 -13.36 -17.88 -0.41
N GLY A 9 -14.56 -17.39 -0.05
CA GLY A 9 -15.26 -17.82 1.15
C GLY A 9 -15.64 -19.30 1.11
N ARG A 10 -16.08 -19.80 -0.04
CA ARG A 10 -16.40 -21.23 -0.23
C ARG A 10 -15.14 -22.11 -0.11
N ASP A 11 -14.04 -21.70 -0.75
CA ASP A 11 -12.80 -22.47 -0.76
C ASP A 11 -12.12 -22.52 0.63
N LEU A 12 -12.28 -21.49 1.44
CA LEU A 12 -11.69 -21.41 2.78
C LEU A 12 -12.67 -21.81 3.90
N GLY A 13 -13.85 -22.38 3.53
CA GLY A 13 -14.82 -22.90 4.48
C GLY A 13 -15.58 -21.82 5.29
N VAL A 14 -15.59 -20.58 4.80
CA VAL A 14 -16.27 -19.46 5.46
C VAL A 14 -17.51 -19.10 4.65
N GLY A 15 -18.66 -19.61 5.09
CA GLY A 15 -19.94 -19.47 4.39
C GLY A 15 -20.59 -18.09 4.52
N ASP A 16 -20.12 -17.25 5.44
CA ASP A 16 -20.73 -15.95 5.72
C ASP A 16 -20.02 -14.84 4.90
N ILE A 17 -20.83 -14.08 4.15
CA ILE A 17 -20.35 -12.96 3.32
C ILE A 17 -19.72 -11.84 4.16
N ASN A 18 -20.15 -11.69 5.41
CA ASN A 18 -19.58 -10.70 6.33
C ASN A 18 -18.13 -11.04 6.68
N HIS A 19 -17.81 -12.31 6.87
CA HIS A 19 -16.44 -12.75 7.11
C HIS A 19 -15.56 -12.51 5.88
N THR A 20 -16.05 -12.78 4.67
CA THR A 20 -15.24 -12.53 3.45
C THR A 20 -14.91 -11.06 3.25
N THR A 21 -15.78 -10.16 3.72
CA THR A 21 -15.53 -8.71 3.70
C THR A 21 -14.38 -8.30 4.63
N LEU A 22 -14.15 -9.03 5.74
CA LEU A 22 -13.02 -8.79 6.65
C LEU A 22 -11.67 -8.83 5.92
N VAL A 23 -11.52 -9.67 4.91
CA VAL A 23 -10.29 -9.74 4.10
C VAL A 23 -9.94 -8.40 3.45
N VAL A 24 -10.96 -7.67 3.02
CA VAL A 24 -10.79 -6.33 2.44
C VAL A 24 -10.54 -5.30 3.52
N MET A 25 -11.30 -5.37 4.62
CA MET A 25 -11.15 -4.43 5.75
C MET A 25 -9.77 -4.53 6.38
N VAL A 26 -9.26 -5.74 6.61
CA VAL A 26 -7.94 -5.96 7.20
C VAL A 26 -6.81 -5.47 6.29
N PHE A 27 -6.96 -5.60 4.96
CA PHE A 27 -6.02 -4.99 4.02
C PHE A 27 -5.97 -3.46 4.17
N PHE A 28 -7.13 -2.80 4.22
CA PHE A 28 -7.19 -1.35 4.41
C PHE A 28 -6.69 -0.92 5.80
N LEU A 29 -6.96 -1.70 6.83
CA LEU A 29 -6.41 -1.46 8.17
C LEU A 29 -4.90 -1.53 8.16
N GLY A 30 -4.31 -2.58 7.57
CA GLY A 30 -2.86 -2.69 7.38
C GLY A 30 -2.29 -1.50 6.62
N MET A 31 -2.95 -1.09 5.53
CA MET A 31 -2.52 0.06 4.73
C MET A 31 -2.60 1.37 5.53
N ALA A 32 -3.65 1.59 6.32
CA ALA A 32 -3.80 2.77 7.15
C ALA A 32 -2.72 2.86 8.23
N LEU A 33 -2.48 1.76 8.96
CA LEU A 33 -1.42 1.68 9.96
C LEU A 33 -0.03 1.85 9.32
N GLY A 34 0.18 1.23 8.17
CA GLY A 34 1.42 1.38 7.40
C GLY A 34 1.69 2.84 7.00
N GLN A 35 0.66 3.59 6.60
CA GLN A 35 0.81 5.00 6.22
C GLN A 35 1.30 5.88 7.39
N LEU A 36 0.86 5.58 8.62
CA LEU A 36 1.31 6.32 9.81
C LEU A 36 2.81 6.12 10.09
N VAL A 37 3.31 4.92 9.82
CA VAL A 37 4.71 4.54 10.13
C VAL A 37 5.64 4.86 8.96
N VAL A 38 5.20 4.66 7.72
CA VAL A 38 6.01 4.80 6.51
C VAL A 38 6.54 6.22 6.32
N GLY A 39 5.77 7.26 6.68
CA GLY A 39 6.22 8.66 6.61
C GLY A 39 7.52 8.87 7.38
N PRO A 40 7.49 8.78 8.73
CA PRO A 40 8.68 8.92 9.57
C PRO A 40 9.81 7.93 9.21
N LEU A 41 9.46 6.70 8.83
CA LEU A 41 10.44 5.69 8.43
C LEU A 41 11.20 6.13 7.17
N SER A 42 10.50 6.71 6.20
CA SER A 42 11.11 7.20 4.95
C SER A 42 11.97 8.44 5.15
N ASP A 43 11.66 9.26 6.15
CA ASP A 43 12.48 10.41 6.54
C ASP A 43 13.77 9.99 7.25
N ALA A 44 13.76 8.84 7.94
CA ALA A 44 14.90 8.33 8.68
C ALA A 44 15.85 7.47 7.82
N TYR A 45 15.28 6.51 7.08
CA TYR A 45 16.06 5.49 6.34
C TYR A 45 16.27 5.82 4.87
N GLY A 46 15.55 6.82 4.36
CA GLY A 46 15.59 7.23 2.97
C GLY A 46 14.37 6.73 2.18
N ARG A 47 14.00 7.49 1.18
CA ARG A 47 12.78 7.27 0.36
C ARG A 47 12.84 5.96 -0.40
N LYS A 48 13.95 5.71 -1.10
CA LYS A 48 14.14 4.53 -1.94
C LYS A 48 14.06 3.23 -1.14
N ARG A 49 14.76 3.17 0.00
CA ARG A 49 14.79 1.96 0.83
C ARG A 49 13.42 1.57 1.32
N VAL A 50 12.65 2.54 1.81
CA VAL A 50 11.32 2.28 2.38
C VAL A 50 10.32 1.85 1.31
N ILE A 51 10.41 2.38 0.09
CA ILE A 51 9.60 1.88 -1.03
C ILE A 51 9.94 0.41 -1.35
N ILE A 52 11.23 0.06 -1.41
CA ILE A 52 11.65 -1.33 -1.69
C ILE A 52 11.16 -2.27 -0.60
N TRP A 53 11.26 -1.89 0.68
CA TRP A 53 10.69 -2.67 1.78
C TRP A 53 9.17 -2.82 1.66
N GLY A 54 8.47 -1.75 1.28
CA GLY A 54 7.04 -1.80 1.00
C GLY A 54 6.69 -2.79 -0.10
N TYR A 55 7.41 -2.77 -1.22
CA TYR A 55 7.22 -3.75 -2.30
C TYR A 55 7.52 -5.18 -1.84
N ALA A 56 8.61 -5.40 -1.10
CA ALA A 56 8.95 -6.72 -0.59
C ALA A 56 7.84 -7.27 0.33
N LEU A 57 7.35 -6.43 1.24
CA LEU A 57 6.28 -6.79 2.15
C LEU A 57 4.95 -7.06 1.41
N PHE A 58 4.64 -6.25 0.39
CA PHE A 58 3.47 -6.44 -0.47
C PHE A 58 3.53 -7.75 -1.24
N ILE A 59 4.68 -8.05 -1.86
CA ILE A 59 4.89 -9.28 -2.63
C ILE A 59 4.82 -10.50 -1.70
N ALA A 60 5.43 -10.43 -0.52
CA ALA A 60 5.34 -11.48 0.49
C ALA A 60 3.88 -11.72 0.93
N GLY A 61 3.11 -10.66 1.18
CA GLY A 61 1.70 -10.74 1.49
C GLY A 61 0.86 -11.35 0.36
N CYS A 62 1.16 -11.00 -0.90
CA CYS A 62 0.52 -11.64 -2.06
C CYS A 62 0.84 -13.14 -2.14
N GLY A 63 2.12 -13.52 -1.95
CA GLY A 63 2.55 -14.92 -1.96
C GLY A 63 1.89 -15.74 -0.86
N LEU A 64 1.86 -15.22 0.36
CA LEU A 64 1.16 -15.86 1.49
C LEU A 64 -0.34 -15.98 1.22
N SER A 65 -0.98 -14.95 0.65
CA SER A 65 -2.39 -15.01 0.28
C SER A 65 -2.65 -16.09 -0.79
N MET A 66 -1.77 -16.24 -1.76
CA MET A 66 -1.89 -17.26 -2.81
C MET A 66 -1.75 -18.68 -2.25
N LEU A 67 -0.91 -18.87 -1.23
CA LEU A 67 -0.65 -20.14 -0.55
C LEU A 67 -1.61 -20.40 0.61
N ALA A 68 -2.53 -19.47 0.93
CA ALA A 68 -3.43 -19.61 2.05
C ALA A 68 -4.32 -20.86 1.91
N ALA A 69 -4.20 -21.76 2.89
CA ALA A 69 -5.01 -22.95 3.04
C ALA A 69 -6.13 -22.75 4.06
N ASP A 70 -5.99 -21.79 4.96
CA ASP A 70 -6.95 -21.47 6.01
C ASP A 70 -7.27 -19.97 6.03
N TRP A 71 -8.38 -19.65 6.71
CA TRP A 71 -8.91 -18.30 6.82
C TRP A 71 -7.96 -17.32 7.54
N TRP A 72 -7.36 -17.77 8.65
CA TRP A 72 -6.51 -16.90 9.47
C TRP A 72 -5.21 -16.52 8.76
N LEU A 73 -4.65 -17.45 8.01
CA LEU A 73 -3.49 -17.17 7.17
C LEU A 73 -3.83 -16.15 6.09
N MET A 74 -5.02 -16.27 5.48
CA MET A 74 -5.50 -15.27 4.51
C MET A 74 -5.61 -13.88 5.15
N VAL A 75 -6.21 -13.77 6.32
CA VAL A 75 -6.38 -12.50 7.05
C VAL A 75 -5.02 -11.88 7.40
N ALA A 76 -4.09 -12.68 7.94
CA ALA A 76 -2.73 -12.22 8.26
C ALA A 76 -1.97 -11.77 7.00
N ALA A 77 -2.05 -12.53 5.92
CA ALA A 77 -1.43 -12.20 4.65
C ALA A 77 -1.97 -10.89 4.05
N ARG A 78 -3.27 -10.64 4.19
CA ARG A 78 -3.91 -9.39 3.76
C ARG A 78 -3.46 -8.19 4.58
N PHE A 79 -3.31 -8.37 5.89
CA PHE A 79 -2.77 -7.31 6.74
C PHE A 79 -1.34 -6.95 6.31
N LEU A 80 -0.50 -7.95 6.11
CA LEU A 80 0.88 -7.77 5.65
C LEU A 80 0.94 -7.09 4.28
N GLN A 81 0.09 -7.53 3.34
CA GLN A 81 -0.05 -6.93 2.03
C GLN A 81 -0.47 -5.45 2.11
N GLY A 82 -1.40 -5.12 3.00
CA GLY A 82 -1.82 -3.75 3.26
C GLY A 82 -0.68 -2.88 3.79
N LEU A 83 0.06 -3.35 4.79
CA LEU A 83 1.25 -2.67 5.31
C LEU A 83 2.25 -2.36 4.18
N GLY A 84 2.53 -3.35 3.31
CA GLY A 84 3.43 -3.18 2.19
C GLY A 84 2.96 -2.15 1.16
N ALA A 85 1.66 -2.10 0.88
CA ALA A 85 1.07 -1.15 -0.07
C ALA A 85 1.22 0.32 0.37
N ALA A 86 1.37 0.59 1.66
CA ALA A 86 1.53 1.93 2.20
C ALA A 86 2.83 2.60 1.73
N GLY A 87 3.92 1.84 1.59
CA GLY A 87 5.24 2.34 1.20
C GLY A 87 5.23 3.11 -0.11
N PRO A 88 4.96 2.45 -1.23
CA PRO A 88 4.89 3.10 -2.54
C PRO A 88 3.90 4.27 -2.59
N ARG A 89 2.75 4.13 -1.94
CA ARG A 89 1.69 5.16 -1.95
C ARG A 89 2.13 6.47 -1.28
N VAL A 90 2.65 6.40 -0.05
CA VAL A 90 3.02 7.59 0.74
C VAL A 90 4.30 8.22 0.19
N VAL A 91 5.31 7.39 -0.07
CA VAL A 91 6.64 7.89 -0.40
C VAL A 91 6.70 8.45 -1.83
N SER A 92 5.90 7.96 -2.78
CA SER A 92 5.82 8.56 -4.12
C SER A 92 5.37 10.02 -4.08
N VAL A 93 4.38 10.33 -3.25
CA VAL A 93 3.91 11.72 -3.03
C VAL A 93 5.01 12.56 -2.38
N ALA A 94 5.75 11.99 -1.42
CA ALA A 94 6.86 12.68 -0.76
C ALA A 94 8.01 12.97 -1.74
N ILE A 95 8.39 12.03 -2.61
CA ILE A 95 9.42 12.24 -3.64
C ILE A 95 9.05 13.40 -4.56
N VAL A 96 7.81 13.44 -5.05
CA VAL A 96 7.36 14.53 -5.92
C VAL A 96 7.39 15.88 -5.20
N ARG A 97 7.08 15.88 -3.91
CA ARG A 97 7.15 17.09 -3.07
C ARG A 97 8.57 17.57 -2.85
N ASP A 98 9.50 16.66 -2.68
CA ASP A 98 10.90 16.97 -2.40
C ASP A 98 11.66 17.42 -3.66
N GLU A 99 11.36 16.80 -4.83
CA GLU A 99 12.10 16.99 -6.08
C GLU A 99 11.56 18.18 -6.91
N TYR A 100 10.24 18.42 -6.89
CA TYR A 100 9.61 19.42 -7.76
C TYR A 100 9.06 20.61 -6.98
N LYS A 101 9.12 21.83 -7.61
CA LYS A 101 8.57 23.08 -7.07
C LYS A 101 7.62 23.75 -8.06
N GLY A 102 6.74 24.62 -7.57
CA GLY A 102 5.85 25.45 -8.39
C GLY A 102 4.97 24.63 -9.34
N ARG A 103 4.89 25.06 -10.60
CA ARG A 103 4.02 24.45 -11.62
C ARG A 103 4.35 22.99 -11.93
N ALA A 104 5.63 22.62 -11.92
CA ALA A 104 6.04 21.24 -12.15
C ALA A 104 5.48 20.31 -11.07
N ARG A 105 5.58 20.71 -9.79
CA ARG A 105 5.00 19.97 -8.67
C ARG A 105 3.49 19.77 -8.82
N ALA A 106 2.76 20.85 -9.17
CA ALA A 106 1.31 20.75 -9.37
C ALA A 106 0.97 19.77 -10.49
N ARG A 107 1.69 19.78 -11.62
CA ARG A 107 1.50 18.87 -12.74
C ARG A 107 1.72 17.40 -12.34
N PHE A 108 2.83 17.08 -11.65
CA PHE A 108 3.10 15.71 -11.22
C PHE A 108 2.11 15.22 -10.16
N MET A 109 1.71 16.11 -9.23
CA MET A 109 0.68 15.76 -8.25
C MET A 109 -0.67 15.47 -8.91
N SER A 110 -1.07 16.24 -9.93
CA SER A 110 -2.29 15.97 -10.71
C SER A 110 -2.24 14.62 -11.42
N ILE A 111 -1.08 14.24 -11.98
CA ILE A 111 -0.89 12.93 -12.63
C ILE A 111 -1.02 11.81 -11.58
N ILE A 112 -0.39 11.95 -10.41
CA ILE A 112 -0.51 10.96 -9.33
C ILE A 112 -1.97 10.81 -8.91
N MET A 113 -2.70 11.92 -8.72
CA MET A 113 -4.12 11.87 -8.35
C MET A 113 -4.97 11.22 -9.44
N ALA A 114 -4.72 11.52 -10.72
CA ALA A 114 -5.40 10.86 -11.83
C ALA A 114 -5.16 9.34 -11.80
N ILE A 115 -3.92 8.89 -11.64
CA ILE A 115 -3.59 7.46 -11.52
C ILE A 115 -4.32 6.84 -10.33
N LEU A 116 -4.33 7.48 -9.16
CA LEU A 116 -5.01 6.96 -7.97
C LEU A 116 -6.52 6.81 -8.16
N ILE A 117 -7.14 7.64 -9.00
CA ILE A 117 -8.58 7.56 -9.32
C ILE A 117 -8.86 6.45 -10.35
N PHE A 118 -8.05 6.35 -11.42
CA PHE A 118 -8.30 5.41 -12.51
C PHE A 118 -7.76 4.00 -12.23
N ALA A 119 -6.68 3.85 -11.47
CA ALA A 119 -6.07 2.55 -11.19
C ALA A 119 -7.05 1.54 -10.55
N PRO A 120 -7.94 1.88 -9.61
CA PRO A 120 -8.91 0.94 -9.06
C PRO A 120 -9.89 0.40 -10.11
N ILE A 121 -10.28 1.22 -11.09
CA ILE A 121 -11.21 0.82 -12.17
C ILE A 121 -10.53 -0.23 -13.06
N ILE A 122 -9.31 0.05 -13.49
CA ILE A 122 -8.52 -0.88 -14.32
C ILE A 122 -8.24 -2.17 -13.54
N ALA A 123 -7.83 -2.06 -12.28
CA ALA A 123 -7.56 -3.20 -11.42
C ALA A 123 -8.78 -4.10 -11.21
N GLN A 124 -9.99 -3.53 -11.18
CA GLN A 124 -11.22 -4.29 -11.06
C GLN A 124 -11.49 -5.12 -12.33
N LEU A 125 -11.33 -4.54 -13.50
CA LEU A 125 -11.51 -5.23 -14.79
C LEU A 125 -10.46 -6.35 -14.95
N MET A 126 -9.20 -6.06 -14.70
CA MET A 126 -8.13 -7.07 -14.75
C MET A 126 -8.37 -8.19 -13.73
N GLY A 127 -8.80 -7.84 -12.51
CA GLY A 127 -9.11 -8.81 -11.47
C GLY A 127 -10.22 -9.77 -11.86
N GLN A 128 -11.28 -9.30 -12.52
CA GLN A 128 -12.34 -10.17 -13.04
C GLN A 128 -11.80 -11.14 -14.11
N GLY A 129 -11.01 -10.64 -15.06
CA GLY A 129 -10.40 -11.50 -16.09
C GLY A 129 -9.51 -12.61 -15.48
N LEU A 130 -8.69 -12.26 -14.47
CA LEU A 130 -7.82 -13.24 -13.79
C LEU A 130 -8.63 -14.29 -13.01
N ILE A 131 -9.77 -13.93 -12.42
CA ILE A 131 -10.67 -14.88 -11.75
C ILE A 131 -11.21 -15.92 -12.74
N TYR A 132 -11.58 -15.52 -13.94
CA TYR A 132 -12.03 -16.45 -14.98
C TYR A 132 -10.94 -17.42 -15.44
N LEU A 133 -9.67 -16.98 -15.45
CA LEU A 133 -8.54 -17.78 -15.91
C LEU A 133 -8.03 -18.79 -14.87
N GLY A 134 -8.04 -18.44 -13.58
CA GLY A 134 -7.42 -19.28 -12.57
C GLY A 134 -7.94 -19.07 -11.14
N GLY A 135 -9.17 -18.56 -11.00
CA GLY A 135 -9.79 -18.31 -9.71
C GLY A 135 -9.13 -17.16 -8.93
N TRP A 136 -9.46 -17.07 -7.64
CA TRP A 136 -8.96 -16.00 -6.78
C TRP A 136 -7.44 -16.01 -6.60
N ARG A 137 -6.79 -17.18 -6.66
CA ARG A 137 -5.32 -17.31 -6.58
C ARG A 137 -4.61 -16.64 -7.74
N ALA A 138 -5.17 -16.70 -8.96
CA ALA A 138 -4.63 -16.02 -10.12
C ALA A 138 -4.59 -14.49 -9.98
N THR A 139 -5.50 -13.92 -9.19
CA THR A 139 -5.49 -12.47 -8.90
C THR A 139 -4.23 -12.08 -8.13
N PHE A 140 -3.81 -12.88 -7.15
CA PHE A 140 -2.57 -12.61 -6.41
C PHE A 140 -1.32 -12.84 -7.26
N ALA A 141 -1.32 -13.87 -8.10
CA ALA A 141 -0.25 -14.10 -9.06
C ALA A 141 -0.11 -12.91 -10.02
N GLY A 142 -1.22 -12.36 -10.52
CA GLY A 142 -1.23 -11.15 -11.35
C GLY A 142 -0.67 -9.93 -10.63
N LEU A 143 -1.00 -9.75 -9.35
CA LEU A 143 -0.43 -8.67 -8.53
C LEU A 143 1.09 -8.83 -8.36
N ILE A 144 1.59 -10.03 -8.12
CA ILE A 144 3.04 -10.32 -8.05
C ILE A 144 3.71 -10.04 -9.39
N LEU A 145 3.08 -10.47 -10.50
CA LEU A 145 3.61 -10.26 -11.86
C LEU A 145 3.78 -8.77 -12.21
N VAL A 146 2.96 -7.91 -11.66
CA VAL A 146 3.08 -6.45 -11.83
C VAL A 146 4.03 -5.84 -10.79
N ALA A 147 3.96 -6.28 -9.53
CA ALA A 147 4.73 -5.71 -8.44
C ALA A 147 6.24 -5.98 -8.55
N VAL A 148 6.64 -7.19 -8.96
CA VAL A 148 8.05 -7.57 -9.08
C VAL A 148 8.79 -6.74 -10.12
N PRO A 149 8.34 -6.65 -11.39
CA PRO A 149 8.98 -5.78 -12.38
C PRO A 149 8.99 -4.31 -11.96
N SER A 150 7.89 -3.83 -11.36
CA SER A 150 7.81 -2.44 -10.86
C SER A 150 8.84 -2.17 -9.76
N ALA A 151 9.00 -3.09 -8.80
CA ALA A 151 9.98 -2.98 -7.73
C ALA A 151 11.42 -3.01 -8.28
N LEU A 152 11.70 -3.91 -9.22
CA LEU A 152 13.02 -4.04 -9.86
C LEU A 152 13.36 -2.81 -10.69
N TRP A 153 12.40 -2.31 -11.47
CA TRP A 153 12.58 -1.09 -12.25
C TRP A 153 12.84 0.10 -11.34
N PHE A 154 12.01 0.27 -10.29
CA PHE A 154 12.18 1.34 -9.32
C PHE A 154 13.56 1.27 -8.64
N ALA A 155 13.99 0.07 -8.21
CA ALA A 155 15.25 -0.13 -7.54
C ALA A 155 16.47 0.23 -8.42
N ARG A 156 16.35 0.07 -9.75
CA ARG A 156 17.43 0.39 -10.70
C ARG A 156 17.36 1.82 -11.23
N ALA A 157 16.16 2.31 -11.54
CA ALA A 157 15.98 3.57 -12.27
C ALA A 157 16.00 4.81 -11.36
N ILE A 158 15.57 4.68 -10.09
CA ILE A 158 15.42 5.84 -9.21
C ILE A 158 16.55 5.87 -8.18
N PRO A 159 17.37 6.93 -8.14
CA PRO A 159 18.36 7.13 -7.09
C PRO A 159 17.69 7.45 -5.75
N GLU A 160 18.47 7.43 -4.67
CA GLU A 160 17.98 7.93 -3.36
C GLU A 160 17.79 9.45 -3.44
N THR A 161 16.57 9.89 -3.17
CA THR A 161 16.20 11.32 -3.27
C THR A 161 16.40 12.10 -1.96
N LEU A 162 16.55 11.39 -0.82
CA LEU A 162 16.77 12.03 0.47
C LEU A 162 18.26 11.98 0.86
N PRO A 163 18.98 13.14 0.80
CA PRO A 163 20.38 13.24 1.23
C PRO A 163 20.55 12.84 2.70
N GLN A 164 21.72 12.28 3.03
CA GLN A 164 22.00 11.76 4.39
C GLN A 164 21.95 12.83 5.47
N ASP A 165 22.35 14.04 5.15
CA ASP A 165 22.33 15.23 6.03
C ASP A 165 20.91 15.70 6.39
N ARG A 166 19.91 15.37 5.56
CA ARG A 166 18.49 15.71 5.80
C ARG A 166 17.69 14.60 6.48
N ARG A 167 18.29 13.44 6.74
CA ARG A 167 17.60 12.34 7.42
C ARG A 167 17.37 12.68 8.88
N ARG A 168 16.13 12.46 9.33
CA ARG A 168 15.77 12.62 10.74
C ARG A 168 16.02 11.30 11.47
N ARG A 169 16.44 11.37 12.75
CA ARG A 169 16.52 10.17 13.57
C ARG A 169 15.10 9.62 13.80
N PHE A 170 14.92 8.34 13.51
CA PHE A 170 13.66 7.66 13.81
C PHE A 170 13.55 7.50 15.33
N THR A 171 12.60 8.19 15.94
CA THR A 171 12.26 8.02 17.34
C THR A 171 10.78 7.65 17.41
N PRO A 172 10.42 6.50 18.01
CA PRO A 172 9.02 6.08 18.13
C PRO A 172 8.12 7.15 18.75
N GLY A 173 8.66 7.92 19.70
CA GLY A 173 7.98 9.08 20.30
C GLY A 173 7.65 10.17 19.30
N SER A 174 8.52 10.47 18.32
CA SER A 174 8.27 11.54 17.35
C SER A 174 7.09 11.23 16.41
N THR A 175 6.79 9.95 16.17
CA THR A 175 5.60 9.54 15.40
C THR A 175 4.34 9.72 16.24
N ALA A 176 4.37 9.34 17.50
CA ALA A 176 3.27 9.55 18.43
C ALA A 176 3.02 11.04 18.70
N ASP A 177 4.08 11.82 18.89
CA ASP A 177 4.00 13.27 19.07
C ASP A 177 3.43 13.96 17.82
N GLY A 178 3.84 13.55 16.62
CA GLY A 178 3.31 14.07 15.37
C GLY A 178 1.80 13.76 15.19
N ILE A 179 1.36 12.57 15.55
CA ILE A 179 -0.08 12.20 15.53
C ILE A 179 -0.84 13.02 16.58
N LEU A 180 -0.30 13.14 17.79
CA LEU A 180 -0.89 13.94 18.85
C LEU A 180 -0.98 15.42 18.47
N GLU A 181 0.04 15.97 17.83
CA GLU A 181 0.06 17.35 17.37
C GLU A 181 -0.98 17.61 16.29
N VAL A 182 -1.15 16.68 15.33
CA VAL A 182 -2.22 16.74 14.32
C VAL A 182 -3.60 16.71 14.98
N CYS A 183 -3.81 15.82 15.95
CA CYS A 183 -5.07 15.73 16.69
C CYS A 183 -5.33 16.95 17.62
N ARG A 184 -4.26 17.59 18.11
CA ARG A 184 -4.35 18.74 19.04
C ARG A 184 -4.55 20.07 18.31
N THR A 185 -4.16 20.15 17.04
CA THR A 185 -4.26 21.39 16.26
C THR A 185 -5.70 21.55 15.73
N ARG A 186 -6.43 22.52 16.28
CA ARG A 186 -7.83 22.81 15.91
C ARG A 186 -8.03 23.04 14.41
N VAL A 187 -7.04 23.64 13.74
CA VAL A 187 -7.08 23.90 12.29
C VAL A 187 -7.12 22.59 11.51
N THR A 188 -6.32 21.60 11.90
CA THR A 188 -6.26 20.29 11.23
C THR A 188 -7.56 19.51 11.41
N MET A 189 -8.18 19.60 12.59
CA MET A 189 -9.48 18.96 12.87
C MET A 189 -10.64 19.56 12.05
N VAL A 190 -10.62 20.87 11.80
CA VAL A 190 -11.62 21.56 10.94
C VAL A 190 -11.52 21.15 9.47
N TYR A 191 -10.33 20.80 8.99
CA TYR A 191 -10.13 20.33 7.61
C TYR A 191 -10.32 18.80 7.43
N LEU A 192 -10.46 18.04 8.52
CA LEU A 192 -10.72 16.59 8.52
C LEU A 192 -12.21 16.24 8.64
N LEU A 193 -13.05 17.19 9.02
CA LEU A 193 -14.52 17.10 9.09
C LEU A 193 -15.16 17.73 7.83
#